data_33742689b2db94911833945374792d3e
#
_entry.id   33742689b2db94911833945374792d3e
#
_cell.length_a   1.000
_cell.length_b   1.000
_cell.length_c   1.000
_cell.angle_alpha   90.00
_cell.angle_beta   90.00
_cell.angle_gamma   90.00
#
_symmetry.space_group_name_H-M   'P 1'
#
loop_
_entity.id
_entity.type
_entity.pdbx_description
1 polymer ?
#
loop_
_entity_poly.entity_id
_entity_poly.type
_entity_poly.pdbx_seq_one_letter_code
_entity_poly.pdbx_strand_id
1 'polypeptide(L)'
;MRIHLSARSRLTLVYAGLFTLGGAALVLITYLLVTDALHRTTITTPRLVDQQLARCLQAARSGDGGAVKQKCAAAYASGVQAGASAERSATATHLLTYSVLSLAGAALLAAVAGWIIAGRILRPVQRLTAAAHAASEQNLSQRIALRGPRNELKELADTFDAMLERLDRAFTGQRQFIANASHELRTPLTVMRTAMDVVLARPEPSREELVSMAVEVRQAVGHAERLIEVLLVLARGDQAQALTDPLDLAAVAEDALEGRAADGVTTTTALDEAPVAGDGVLLERLVANLIDNAERYNIAGGRIAVSTATRDGASVLRVVNTGPVVPPEMVDRLFLPFTRLDDRTRHDGFGLGLALVSSIATVHGGTVHATAAPAGGLDITISFPRRENARPLDPPLPSVERESVDAAALRARVQRAAVGGDGQGQDV
;
A
#
# COMPACT_ATOMS: atom_id res chain seq x y z
N MET A 1 8.23 14.95 -36.20
CA MET A 1 8.57 13.59 -35.74
C MET A 1 9.56 13.72 -34.60
N ARG A 2 9.10 13.74 -33.33
CA ARG A 2 9.99 13.84 -32.14
C ARG A 2 10.55 12.44 -31.92
N ILE A 3 11.83 12.26 -32.21
CA ILE A 3 12.56 11.01 -31.95
C ILE A 3 12.65 10.90 -30.40
N HIS A 4 11.84 10.05 -29.79
CA HIS A 4 11.93 9.73 -28.37
C HIS A 4 13.15 8.84 -28.17
N LEU A 5 14.31 9.48 -27.97
CA LEU A 5 15.53 8.79 -27.57
C LEU A 5 15.30 8.12 -26.20
N SER A 6 15.63 6.83 -26.08
CA SER A 6 15.56 6.12 -24.80
C SER A 6 16.49 6.77 -23.77
N ALA A 7 16.18 6.64 -22.46
CA ALA A 7 17.02 7.16 -21.39
C ALA A 7 18.48 6.67 -21.52
N ARG A 8 18.67 5.43 -22.00
CA ARG A 8 19.98 4.83 -22.27
C ARG A 8 20.74 5.60 -23.35
N SER A 9 20.11 5.91 -24.48
CA SER A 9 20.74 6.65 -25.57
C SER A 9 21.03 8.10 -25.20
N ARG A 10 20.15 8.75 -24.43
CA ARG A 10 20.37 10.12 -23.92
C ARG A 10 21.59 10.18 -23.01
N LEU A 11 21.70 9.27 -22.05
CA LEU A 11 22.82 9.20 -21.12
C LEU A 11 24.15 8.96 -21.85
N THR A 12 24.17 7.99 -22.79
CA THR A 12 25.34 7.71 -23.61
C THR A 12 25.78 8.92 -24.44
N LEU A 13 24.83 9.63 -25.06
CA LEU A 13 25.13 10.84 -25.85
C LEU A 13 25.69 11.98 -24.98
N VAL A 14 25.14 12.20 -23.79
CA VAL A 14 25.63 13.22 -22.85
C VAL A 14 27.06 12.93 -22.42
N TYR A 15 27.36 11.70 -22.00
CA TYR A 15 28.72 11.32 -21.58
C TYR A 15 29.70 11.33 -22.73
N ALA A 16 29.35 10.79 -23.91
CA ALA A 16 30.18 10.85 -25.09
C ALA A 16 30.45 12.30 -25.54
N GLY A 17 29.42 13.14 -25.53
CA GLY A 17 29.55 14.57 -25.84
C GLY A 17 30.48 15.32 -24.88
N LEU A 18 30.31 15.13 -23.57
CA LEU A 18 31.15 15.74 -22.53
C LEU A 18 32.61 15.31 -22.67
N PHE A 19 32.83 13.99 -22.92
CA PHE A 19 34.17 13.45 -23.09
C PHE A 19 34.86 13.98 -24.35
N THR A 20 34.11 14.05 -25.47
CA THR A 20 34.61 14.59 -26.73
C THR A 20 34.94 16.09 -26.62
N LEU A 21 34.10 16.85 -25.92
CA LEU A 21 34.29 18.29 -25.74
C LEU A 21 35.50 18.58 -24.84
N GLY A 22 35.63 17.84 -23.72
CA GLY A 22 36.79 17.91 -22.84
C GLY A 22 38.09 17.49 -23.54
N GLY A 23 38.06 16.41 -24.32
CA GLY A 23 39.17 15.95 -25.14
C GLY A 23 39.58 16.93 -26.20
N ALA A 24 38.63 17.53 -26.94
CA ALA A 24 38.89 18.57 -27.91
C ALA A 24 39.54 19.82 -27.31
N ALA A 25 39.08 20.24 -26.13
CA ALA A 25 39.69 21.34 -25.39
C ALA A 25 41.15 21.03 -25.03
N LEU A 26 41.43 19.80 -24.55
CA LEU A 26 42.80 19.35 -24.22
C LEU A 26 43.68 19.34 -25.45
N VAL A 27 43.23 18.81 -26.60
CA VAL A 27 43.95 18.81 -27.85
C VAL A 27 44.26 20.23 -28.31
N LEU A 28 43.30 21.15 -28.23
CA LEU A 28 43.45 22.55 -28.56
C LEU A 28 44.54 23.22 -27.70
N ILE A 29 44.46 23.05 -26.38
CA ILE A 29 45.44 23.60 -25.44
C ILE A 29 46.86 23.06 -25.73
N THR A 30 46.98 21.75 -25.94
CA THR A 30 48.24 21.09 -26.26
C THR A 30 48.81 21.62 -27.56
N TYR A 31 47.98 21.78 -28.60
CA TYR A 31 48.37 22.32 -29.86
C TYR A 31 48.90 23.78 -29.73
N LEU A 32 48.17 24.65 -29.03
CA LEU A 32 48.60 26.00 -28.79
C LEU A 32 49.93 26.09 -27.99
N LEU A 33 50.09 25.29 -26.97
CA LEU A 33 51.34 25.26 -26.16
C LEU A 33 52.50 24.75 -27.00
N VAL A 34 52.34 23.70 -27.80
CA VAL A 34 53.39 23.17 -28.66
C VAL A 34 53.79 24.14 -29.76
N THR A 35 52.79 24.77 -30.41
CA THR A 35 53.07 25.79 -31.45
C THR A 35 53.82 27.02 -30.85
N ASP A 36 53.45 27.51 -29.67
CA ASP A 36 54.13 28.59 -28.96
C ASP A 36 55.58 28.17 -28.58
N ALA A 37 55.78 26.96 -28.05
CA ALA A 37 57.10 26.41 -27.73
C ALA A 37 57.99 26.27 -29.01
N LEU A 38 57.43 25.81 -30.12
CA LEU A 38 58.16 25.72 -31.41
C LEU A 38 58.56 27.10 -31.94
N HIS A 39 57.79 28.16 -31.69
CA HIS A 39 58.14 29.51 -32.08
C HIS A 39 59.25 30.12 -31.22
N ARG A 40 59.39 29.69 -29.95
CA ARG A 40 60.39 30.16 -29.01
C ARG A 40 61.74 29.44 -29.11
N THR A 41 61.81 28.26 -29.73
CA THR A 41 63.04 27.51 -29.92
C THR A 41 63.94 28.19 -30.94
N THR A 42 65.12 28.64 -30.54
CA THR A 42 66.18 29.10 -31.42
C THR A 42 66.73 27.89 -32.18
N ILE A 43 66.79 28.06 -33.51
CA ILE A 43 67.26 27.03 -34.43
C ILE A 43 68.74 26.83 -34.22
N THR A 44 69.13 25.65 -33.66
CA THR A 44 70.51 25.23 -33.65
C THR A 44 70.86 24.71 -35.03
N THR A 45 71.66 25.43 -35.76
CA THR A 45 72.06 25.06 -37.13
C THR A 45 72.79 23.71 -37.11
N PRO A 46 72.45 22.73 -37.99
CA PRO A 46 73.18 21.48 -38.12
C PRO A 46 74.63 21.75 -38.53
N ARG A 47 75.59 21.07 -37.98
CA ARG A 47 77.06 21.19 -38.30
C ARG A 47 77.36 21.13 -39.79
N LEU A 48 76.59 20.42 -40.59
CA LEU A 48 76.71 20.34 -42.06
C LEU A 48 76.39 21.67 -42.73
N VAL A 49 75.47 22.44 -42.23
CA VAL A 49 75.08 23.77 -42.75
C VAL A 49 76.14 24.81 -42.44
N ASP A 50 76.74 24.69 -41.24
CA ASP A 50 77.92 25.52 -40.82
C ASP A 50 79.14 25.29 -41.71
N GLN A 51 79.38 24.02 -42.14
CA GLN A 51 80.48 23.69 -43.07
C GLN A 51 80.23 24.24 -44.48
N GLN A 52 78.99 24.24 -44.96
CA GLN A 52 78.65 24.83 -46.24
C GLN A 52 78.73 26.36 -46.21
N LEU A 53 78.32 26.97 -45.09
CA LEU A 53 78.48 28.39 -44.91
C LEU A 53 79.99 28.77 -44.84
N ALA A 54 80.84 27.97 -44.16
CA ALA A 54 82.26 28.16 -44.11
C ALA A 54 82.92 28.07 -45.48
N ARG A 55 82.52 27.14 -46.36
CA ARG A 55 82.97 27.02 -47.73
C ARG A 55 82.52 28.25 -48.58
N CYS A 56 81.30 28.70 -48.43
CA CYS A 56 80.74 29.85 -49.09
C CYS A 56 81.48 31.16 -48.71
N LEU A 57 81.82 31.27 -47.42
CA LEU A 57 82.60 32.41 -46.93
C LEU A 57 84.06 32.35 -47.38
N GLN A 58 84.63 31.14 -47.58
CA GLN A 58 85.97 30.92 -48.12
C GLN A 58 86.04 31.28 -49.59
N ALA A 59 85.04 30.89 -50.41
CA ALA A 59 84.96 31.29 -51.79
C ALA A 59 84.77 32.83 -51.96
N ALA A 60 84.08 33.48 -51.02
CA ALA A 60 83.90 34.92 -51.00
C ALA A 60 85.17 35.72 -50.59
N ARG A 61 86.22 35.08 -50.12
CA ARG A 61 87.54 35.65 -49.75
C ARG A 61 88.48 35.69 -50.95
N SER A 62 88.27 34.89 -51.98
CA SER A 62 89.19 34.74 -53.18
C SER A 62 88.79 35.61 -54.37
N GLY A 63 87.76 36.47 -54.32
CA GLY A 63 87.33 37.33 -55.39
C GLY A 63 86.61 38.59 -54.83
N ASP A 64 86.09 39.46 -55.79
CA ASP A 64 85.40 40.68 -55.42
C ASP A 64 84.23 40.41 -54.41
N GLY A 65 84.57 40.51 -53.11
CA GLY A 65 83.92 39.73 -52.07
C GLY A 65 82.61 40.30 -51.52
N GLY A 66 82.17 41.49 -51.87
CA GLY A 66 81.02 42.10 -51.17
C GLY A 66 79.66 41.48 -51.57
N ALA A 67 79.43 41.44 -52.85
CA ALA A 67 78.10 40.98 -53.42
C ALA A 67 77.89 39.46 -53.27
N VAL A 68 78.97 38.65 -53.41
CA VAL A 68 78.92 37.18 -53.24
C VAL A 68 78.68 36.80 -51.77
N LYS A 69 79.29 37.50 -50.84
CA LYS A 69 79.12 37.33 -49.40
C LYS A 69 77.68 37.59 -48.93
N GLN A 70 77.10 38.66 -49.45
CA GLN A 70 75.70 39.05 -49.13
C GLN A 70 74.69 38.09 -49.74
N LYS A 71 74.89 37.61 -50.99
CA LYS A 71 74.03 36.59 -51.63
C LYS A 71 74.11 35.24 -50.89
N CYS A 72 75.29 34.83 -50.48
CA CYS A 72 75.52 33.61 -49.78
C CYS A 72 74.89 33.62 -48.39
N ALA A 73 75.01 34.70 -47.64
CA ALA A 73 74.36 34.90 -46.35
C ALA A 73 72.84 34.93 -46.47
N ALA A 74 72.32 35.62 -47.48
CA ALA A 74 70.86 35.66 -47.75
C ALA A 74 70.31 34.28 -48.14
N ALA A 75 70.97 33.55 -49.02
CA ALA A 75 70.58 32.19 -49.40
C ALA A 75 70.64 31.21 -48.23
N TYR A 76 71.64 31.32 -47.38
CA TYR A 76 71.75 30.56 -46.15
C TYR A 76 70.58 30.87 -45.20
N ALA A 77 70.34 32.11 -44.90
CA ALA A 77 69.27 32.55 -44.01
C ALA A 77 67.88 32.11 -44.49
N SER A 78 67.62 32.30 -45.84
CA SER A 78 66.35 31.86 -46.41
C SER A 78 66.20 30.30 -46.41
N GLY A 79 67.27 29.56 -46.67
CA GLY A 79 67.26 28.11 -46.60
C GLY A 79 67.00 27.53 -45.19
N VAL A 80 67.68 28.12 -44.21
CA VAL A 80 67.47 27.77 -42.79
C VAL A 80 66.03 28.11 -42.36
N GLN A 81 65.54 29.26 -42.78
CA GLN A 81 64.21 29.70 -42.44
C GLN A 81 63.12 28.84 -43.09
N ALA A 82 63.31 28.48 -44.39
CA ALA A 82 62.43 27.61 -45.11
C ALA A 82 62.44 26.17 -44.57
N GLY A 83 63.60 25.61 -44.24
CA GLY A 83 63.73 24.31 -43.56
C GLY A 83 63.04 24.23 -42.24
N ALA A 84 63.30 25.27 -41.42
CA ALA A 84 62.67 25.38 -40.07
C ALA A 84 61.15 25.52 -40.15
N SER A 85 60.64 26.28 -41.11
CA SER A 85 59.14 26.40 -41.28
C SER A 85 58.53 25.11 -41.79
N ALA A 86 59.20 24.40 -42.70
CA ALA A 86 58.71 23.09 -43.22
C ALA A 86 58.70 22.01 -42.11
N GLU A 87 59.77 21.95 -41.27
CA GLU A 87 59.83 20.98 -40.17
C GLU A 87 58.78 21.30 -39.06
N ARG A 88 58.58 22.60 -38.76
CA ARG A 88 57.53 23.05 -37.82
C ARG A 88 56.12 22.67 -38.31
N SER A 89 55.85 22.92 -39.64
CA SER A 89 54.54 22.59 -40.22
C SER A 89 54.27 21.08 -40.25
N ALA A 90 55.31 20.29 -40.60
CA ALA A 90 55.23 18.83 -40.57
C ALA A 90 54.93 18.30 -39.16
N THR A 91 55.70 18.76 -38.16
CA THR A 91 55.53 18.39 -36.78
C THR A 91 54.13 18.75 -36.23
N ALA A 92 53.64 19.98 -36.53
CA ALA A 92 52.33 20.44 -36.13
C ALA A 92 51.21 19.57 -36.78
N THR A 93 51.36 19.23 -38.06
CA THR A 93 50.43 18.40 -38.80
C THR A 93 50.38 16.96 -38.26
N HIS A 94 51.54 16.35 -37.96
CA HIS A 94 51.57 15.04 -37.31
C HIS A 94 50.94 15.03 -35.92
N LEU A 95 51.23 16.04 -35.09
CA LEU A 95 50.63 16.20 -33.78
C LEU A 95 49.11 16.30 -33.85
N LEU A 96 48.60 17.14 -34.73
CA LEU A 96 47.15 17.27 -34.98
C LEU A 96 46.51 15.94 -35.40
N THR A 97 47.15 15.28 -36.39
CA THR A 97 46.61 14.03 -36.94
C THR A 97 46.53 12.92 -35.86
N TYR A 98 47.62 12.73 -35.13
CA TYR A 98 47.64 11.71 -34.02
C TYR A 98 46.72 12.09 -32.87
N SER A 99 46.60 13.38 -32.54
CA SER A 99 45.70 13.84 -31.47
C SER A 99 44.24 13.65 -31.89
N VAL A 100 43.86 13.92 -33.11
CA VAL A 100 42.51 13.72 -33.63
C VAL A 100 42.15 12.22 -33.69
N LEU A 101 43.09 11.38 -34.15
CA LEU A 101 42.88 9.93 -34.18
C LEU A 101 42.74 9.35 -32.78
N SER A 102 43.57 9.76 -31.80
CA SER A 102 43.49 9.32 -30.45
C SER A 102 42.18 9.80 -29.77
N LEU A 103 41.76 11.04 -30.03
CA LEU A 103 40.49 11.56 -29.53
C LEU A 103 39.32 10.77 -30.12
N ALA A 104 39.30 10.47 -31.40
CA ALA A 104 38.25 9.66 -32.05
C ALA A 104 38.17 8.25 -31.44
N GLY A 105 39.32 7.61 -31.22
CA GLY A 105 39.41 6.30 -30.60
C GLY A 105 38.86 6.32 -29.15
N ALA A 106 39.31 7.32 -28.37
CA ALA A 106 38.82 7.49 -26.98
C ALA A 106 37.33 7.79 -26.89
N ALA A 107 36.80 8.63 -27.81
CA ALA A 107 35.36 8.93 -27.90
C ALA A 107 34.52 7.68 -28.24
N LEU A 108 35.00 6.83 -29.14
CA LEU A 108 34.37 5.57 -29.47
C LEU A 108 34.34 4.61 -28.26
N LEU A 109 35.47 4.46 -27.58
CA LEU A 109 35.56 3.63 -26.37
C LEU A 109 34.64 4.14 -25.28
N ALA A 110 34.60 5.46 -25.04
CA ALA A 110 33.71 6.08 -24.07
C ALA A 110 32.22 5.86 -24.41
N ALA A 111 31.85 5.95 -25.70
CA ALA A 111 30.50 5.67 -26.17
C ALA A 111 30.08 4.21 -25.91
N VAL A 112 30.96 3.26 -26.27
CA VAL A 112 30.73 1.82 -26.05
C VAL A 112 30.62 1.51 -24.54
N ALA A 113 31.55 1.99 -23.74
CA ALA A 113 31.54 1.79 -22.30
C ALA A 113 30.27 2.41 -21.65
N GLY A 114 29.94 3.64 -22.04
CA GLY A 114 28.73 4.33 -21.57
C GLY A 114 27.44 3.57 -21.94
N TRP A 115 27.38 3.00 -23.14
CA TRP A 115 26.24 2.19 -23.58
C TRP A 115 26.07 0.92 -22.74
N ILE A 116 27.17 0.22 -22.43
CA ILE A 116 27.16 -1.01 -21.61
C ILE A 116 26.76 -0.67 -20.18
N ILE A 117 27.38 0.33 -19.58
CA ILE A 117 27.14 0.75 -18.19
C ILE A 117 25.70 1.25 -18.01
N ALA A 118 25.25 2.15 -18.89
CA ALA A 118 23.87 2.66 -18.85
C ALA A 118 22.84 1.52 -18.99
N GLY A 119 23.10 0.55 -19.88
CA GLY A 119 22.26 -0.62 -20.03
C GLY A 119 22.18 -1.48 -18.79
N ARG A 120 23.31 -1.65 -18.07
CA ARG A 120 23.37 -2.47 -16.86
C ARG A 120 22.68 -1.77 -15.67
N ILE A 121 22.84 -0.46 -15.54
CA ILE A 121 22.23 0.34 -14.45
C ILE A 121 20.71 0.50 -14.66
N LEU A 122 20.23 0.73 -15.90
CA LEU A 122 18.80 0.94 -16.15
C LEU A 122 17.97 -0.35 -16.28
N ARG A 123 18.59 -1.51 -16.42
CA ARG A 123 17.88 -2.79 -16.59
C ARG A 123 16.97 -3.14 -15.39
N PRO A 124 17.37 -2.94 -14.12
CA PRO A 124 16.49 -3.14 -12.97
C PRO A 124 15.27 -2.22 -12.99
N VAL A 125 15.45 -0.94 -13.36
CA VAL A 125 14.34 0.03 -13.45
C VAL A 125 13.31 -0.40 -14.49
N GLN A 126 13.76 -0.90 -15.64
CA GLN A 126 12.87 -1.43 -16.67
C GLN A 126 12.07 -2.65 -16.17
N ARG A 127 12.68 -3.51 -15.36
CA ARG A 127 12.00 -4.66 -14.74
C ARG A 127 10.94 -4.20 -13.72
N LEU A 128 11.27 -3.20 -12.89
CA LEU A 128 10.32 -2.58 -11.96
C LEU A 128 9.11 -2.00 -12.70
N THR A 129 9.35 -1.24 -13.77
CA THR A 129 8.29 -0.66 -14.59
C THR A 129 7.42 -1.74 -15.25
N ALA A 130 8.06 -2.79 -15.79
CA ALA A 130 7.33 -3.92 -16.38
C ALA A 130 6.51 -4.69 -15.35
N ALA A 131 7.04 -4.93 -14.16
CA ALA A 131 6.33 -5.56 -13.05
C ALA A 131 5.14 -4.70 -12.58
N ALA A 132 5.33 -3.38 -12.49
CA ALA A 132 4.25 -2.45 -12.13
C ALA A 132 3.11 -2.44 -13.17
N HIS A 133 3.44 -2.49 -14.44
CA HIS A 133 2.43 -2.59 -15.52
C HIS A 133 1.76 -3.97 -15.60
N ALA A 134 2.46 -5.03 -15.22
CA ALA A 134 1.92 -6.38 -15.18
C ALA A 134 1.12 -6.67 -13.90
N ALA A 135 1.29 -5.83 -12.87
CA ALA A 135 0.56 -5.97 -11.62
C ALA A 135 -0.94 -5.73 -11.86
N SER A 136 -1.73 -6.77 -11.70
CA SER A 136 -3.19 -6.76 -11.74
C SER A 136 -3.70 -7.69 -10.65
N GLU A 137 -4.97 -7.63 -10.33
CA GLU A 137 -5.59 -8.49 -9.32
C GLU A 137 -5.31 -10.00 -9.53
N GLN A 138 -5.03 -10.40 -10.76
CA GLN A 138 -4.77 -11.80 -11.12
C GLN A 138 -3.28 -12.18 -11.05
N ASN A 139 -2.37 -11.23 -10.95
CA ASN A 139 -0.92 -11.45 -11.05
C ASN A 139 -0.10 -10.70 -9.99
N LEU A 140 -0.62 -10.59 -8.77
CA LEU A 140 0.06 -9.95 -7.65
C LEU A 140 1.12 -10.84 -6.98
N SER A 141 1.11 -12.15 -7.26
CA SER A 141 2.07 -13.10 -6.69
C SER A 141 3.48 -13.01 -7.30
N GLN A 142 3.62 -12.35 -8.46
CA GLN A 142 4.90 -12.18 -9.10
C GLN A 142 5.76 -11.18 -8.34
N ARG A 143 6.99 -11.58 -7.95
CA ARG A 143 7.96 -10.74 -7.25
C ARG A 143 9.08 -10.33 -8.20
N ILE A 144 9.63 -9.15 -7.99
CA ILE A 144 10.79 -8.66 -8.72
C ILE A 144 12.03 -9.42 -8.31
N ALA A 145 12.16 -9.71 -7.01
CA ALA A 145 13.24 -10.49 -6.40
C ALA A 145 14.62 -10.08 -6.90
N LEU A 146 14.91 -8.77 -6.89
CA LEU A 146 16.16 -8.22 -7.42
C LEU A 146 17.35 -8.76 -6.63
N ARG A 147 18.26 -9.48 -7.31
CA ARG A 147 19.50 -9.99 -6.75
C ARG A 147 20.63 -8.99 -6.98
N GLY A 148 21.44 -8.73 -5.97
CA GLY A 148 22.59 -7.84 -6.08
C GLY A 148 22.99 -7.24 -4.72
N PRO A 149 24.00 -6.35 -4.72
CA PRO A 149 24.43 -5.64 -3.52
C PRO A 149 23.31 -4.73 -3.01
N ARG A 150 23.30 -4.47 -1.71
CA ARG A 150 22.38 -3.51 -1.08
C ARG A 150 22.71 -2.11 -1.57
N ASN A 151 21.85 -1.57 -2.39
CA ASN A 151 21.88 -0.19 -2.89
C ASN A 151 20.43 0.32 -2.99
N GLU A 152 20.26 1.58 -3.36
CA GLU A 152 18.96 2.26 -3.44
C GLU A 152 17.98 1.53 -4.37
N LEU A 153 18.47 0.90 -5.45
CA LEU A 153 17.65 0.11 -6.37
C LEU A 153 17.16 -1.20 -5.75
N LYS A 154 17.98 -1.82 -4.91
CA LYS A 154 17.58 -3.03 -4.18
C LYS A 154 16.55 -2.69 -3.10
N GLU A 155 16.73 -1.61 -2.36
CA GLU A 155 15.78 -1.12 -1.35
C GLU A 155 14.42 -0.77 -1.99
N LEU A 156 14.43 -0.09 -3.15
CA LEU A 156 13.22 0.20 -3.91
C LEU A 156 12.50 -1.09 -4.37
N ALA A 157 13.25 -2.08 -4.86
CA ALA A 157 12.69 -3.36 -5.28
C ALA A 157 12.08 -4.12 -4.09
N ASP A 158 12.75 -4.15 -2.95
CA ASP A 158 12.26 -4.82 -1.74
C ASP A 158 11.01 -4.13 -1.17
N THR A 159 10.97 -2.81 -1.20
CA THR A 159 9.77 -2.02 -0.81
C THR A 159 8.59 -2.31 -1.74
N PHE A 160 8.85 -2.41 -3.04
CA PHE A 160 7.83 -2.74 -4.03
C PHE A 160 7.31 -4.18 -3.85
N ASP A 161 8.20 -5.14 -3.60
CA ASP A 161 7.83 -6.53 -3.32
C ASP A 161 6.99 -6.64 -2.03
N ALA A 162 7.33 -5.89 -0.98
CA ALA A 162 6.55 -5.81 0.25
C ALA A 162 5.15 -5.20 0.02
N MET A 163 5.05 -4.18 -0.84
CA MET A 163 3.75 -3.60 -1.24
C MET A 163 2.90 -4.61 -2.02
N LEU A 164 3.49 -5.31 -3.00
CA LEU A 164 2.79 -6.36 -3.75
C LEU A 164 2.30 -7.49 -2.83
N GLU A 165 3.11 -7.90 -1.85
CA GLU A 165 2.72 -8.91 -0.87
C GLU A 165 1.52 -8.46 -0.01
N ARG A 166 1.51 -7.19 0.38
CA ARG A 166 0.40 -6.61 1.14
C ARG A 166 -0.88 -6.58 0.31
N LEU A 167 -0.78 -6.19 -0.98
CA LEU A 167 -1.91 -6.20 -1.91
C LEU A 167 -2.41 -7.63 -2.19
N ASP A 168 -1.53 -8.58 -2.43
CA ASP A 168 -1.88 -9.99 -2.68
C ASP A 168 -2.63 -10.60 -1.50
N ARG A 169 -2.17 -10.34 -0.26
CA ARG A 169 -2.88 -10.74 0.96
C ARG A 169 -4.26 -10.10 1.07
N ALA A 170 -4.38 -8.79 0.77
CA ALA A 170 -5.65 -8.08 0.82
C ALA A 170 -6.67 -8.64 -0.20
N PHE A 171 -6.26 -8.82 -1.45
CA PHE A 171 -7.13 -9.38 -2.50
C PHE A 171 -7.47 -10.86 -2.28
N THR A 172 -6.54 -11.64 -1.75
CA THR A 172 -6.81 -13.04 -1.38
C THR A 172 -7.84 -13.11 -0.26
N GLY A 173 -7.67 -12.28 0.77
CA GLY A 173 -8.66 -12.14 1.85
C GLY A 173 -10.03 -11.71 1.34
N GLN A 174 -10.09 -10.74 0.43
CA GLN A 174 -11.34 -10.28 -0.16
C GLN A 174 -12.05 -11.36 -0.99
N ARG A 175 -11.29 -12.12 -1.81
CA ARG A 175 -11.87 -13.24 -2.57
C ARG A 175 -12.43 -14.33 -1.66
N GLN A 176 -11.68 -14.69 -0.61
CA GLN A 176 -12.11 -15.66 0.39
C GLN A 176 -13.37 -15.16 1.11
N PHE A 177 -13.42 -13.89 1.48
CA PHE A 177 -14.59 -13.27 2.10
C PHE A 177 -15.84 -13.36 1.20
N ILE A 178 -15.72 -13.01 -0.08
CA ILE A 178 -16.83 -13.09 -1.06
C ILE A 178 -17.29 -14.55 -1.26
N ALA A 179 -16.33 -15.47 -1.38
CA ALA A 179 -16.66 -16.88 -1.55
C ALA A 179 -17.41 -17.44 -0.32
N ASN A 180 -16.90 -17.17 0.88
CA ASN A 180 -17.52 -17.63 2.13
C ASN A 180 -18.90 -16.96 2.33
N ALA A 181 -19.03 -15.65 2.10
CA ALA A 181 -20.32 -14.96 2.17
C ALA A 181 -21.37 -15.56 1.22
N SER A 182 -20.94 -15.92 0.00
CA SER A 182 -21.82 -16.56 -0.98
C SER A 182 -22.27 -17.96 -0.53
N HIS A 183 -21.39 -18.72 0.12
CA HIS A 183 -21.72 -20.03 0.68
C HIS A 183 -22.70 -19.93 1.86
N GLU A 184 -22.42 -19.01 2.79
CA GLU A 184 -23.25 -18.79 3.98
C GLU A 184 -24.64 -18.20 3.66
N LEU A 185 -24.77 -17.40 2.59
CA LEU A 185 -26.08 -16.93 2.08
C LEU A 185 -26.86 -18.03 1.37
N ARG A 186 -26.17 -18.95 0.68
CA ARG A 186 -26.86 -20.06 -0.03
C ARG A 186 -27.58 -21.01 0.92
N THR A 187 -27.00 -21.26 2.09
CA THR A 187 -27.54 -22.20 3.08
C THR A 187 -28.97 -21.81 3.53
N PRO A 188 -29.23 -20.61 4.09
CA PRO A 188 -30.58 -20.22 4.50
C PRO A 188 -31.56 -20.18 3.32
N LEU A 189 -31.12 -19.77 2.13
CA LEU A 189 -31.97 -19.79 0.92
C LEU A 189 -32.35 -21.21 0.53
N THR A 190 -31.44 -22.17 0.66
CA THR A 190 -31.75 -23.59 0.41
C THR A 190 -32.71 -24.14 1.44
N VAL A 191 -32.54 -23.80 2.73
CA VAL A 191 -33.45 -24.22 3.80
C VAL A 191 -34.87 -23.69 3.52
N MET A 192 -35.02 -22.39 3.23
CA MET A 192 -36.31 -21.78 2.89
C MET A 192 -36.97 -22.48 1.71
N ARG A 193 -36.21 -22.70 0.64
CA ARG A 193 -36.72 -23.39 -0.55
C ARG A 193 -37.17 -24.81 -0.25
N THR A 194 -36.34 -25.58 0.45
CA THR A 194 -36.64 -26.97 0.80
C THR A 194 -37.87 -27.05 1.70
N ALA A 195 -37.97 -26.19 2.72
CA ALA A 195 -39.15 -26.15 3.60
C ALA A 195 -40.42 -25.88 2.81
N MET A 196 -40.39 -24.95 1.87
CA MET A 196 -41.53 -24.66 0.98
C MET A 196 -41.84 -25.83 0.02
N ASP A 197 -40.81 -26.37 -0.66
CA ASP A 197 -40.97 -27.45 -1.63
C ASP A 197 -41.57 -28.72 -0.99
N VAL A 198 -41.14 -29.04 0.26
CA VAL A 198 -41.66 -30.22 1.00
C VAL A 198 -43.15 -30.11 1.32
N VAL A 199 -43.60 -28.91 1.76
CA VAL A 199 -44.99 -28.70 2.14
C VAL A 199 -45.87 -28.54 0.92
N LEU A 200 -45.42 -27.80 -0.11
CA LEU A 200 -46.16 -27.57 -1.35
C LEU A 200 -46.29 -28.83 -2.26
N ALA A 201 -45.43 -29.82 -2.08
CA ALA A 201 -45.51 -31.12 -2.78
C ALA A 201 -46.68 -31.99 -2.28
N ARG A 202 -47.29 -31.64 -1.14
CA ARG A 202 -48.43 -32.36 -0.59
C ARG A 202 -49.76 -31.80 -1.12
N PRO A 203 -50.70 -32.60 -1.56
CA PRO A 203 -51.97 -32.13 -2.10
C PRO A 203 -52.81 -31.38 -1.05
N GLU A 204 -52.77 -31.80 0.21
CA GLU A 204 -53.51 -31.20 1.34
C GLU A 204 -52.60 -31.11 2.56
N PRO A 205 -51.75 -30.09 2.66
CA PRO A 205 -50.89 -29.90 3.84
C PRO A 205 -51.73 -29.53 5.07
N SER A 206 -51.39 -30.11 6.22
CA SER A 206 -52.05 -29.79 7.48
C SER A 206 -51.69 -28.35 7.94
N ARG A 207 -52.56 -27.79 8.78
CA ARG A 207 -52.29 -26.46 9.38
C ARG A 207 -50.99 -26.43 10.17
N GLU A 208 -50.69 -27.51 10.88
CA GLU A 208 -49.48 -27.66 11.66
C GLU A 208 -48.22 -27.65 10.77
N GLU A 209 -48.26 -28.33 9.63
CA GLU A 209 -47.15 -28.35 8.65
C GLU A 209 -46.93 -26.98 8.04
N LEU A 210 -48.01 -26.24 7.70
CA LEU A 210 -47.91 -24.87 7.18
C LEU A 210 -47.33 -23.91 8.23
N VAL A 211 -47.72 -24.04 9.51
CA VAL A 211 -47.16 -23.23 10.60
C VAL A 211 -45.70 -23.57 10.84
N SER A 212 -45.34 -24.85 10.85
CA SER A 212 -43.94 -25.30 11.00
C SER A 212 -43.07 -24.74 9.89
N MET A 213 -43.48 -24.88 8.62
CA MET A 213 -42.82 -24.28 7.46
C MET A 213 -42.64 -22.76 7.61
N ALA A 214 -43.70 -22.04 8.00
CA ALA A 214 -43.64 -20.61 8.18
C ALA A 214 -42.64 -20.19 9.29
N VAL A 215 -42.55 -20.95 10.38
CA VAL A 215 -41.57 -20.74 11.46
C VAL A 215 -40.18 -20.97 10.94
N GLU A 216 -39.91 -22.06 10.21
CA GLU A 216 -38.61 -22.42 9.66
C GLU A 216 -38.14 -21.37 8.62
N VAL A 217 -39.03 -20.96 7.71
CA VAL A 217 -38.76 -19.89 6.73
C VAL A 217 -38.41 -18.58 7.44
N ARG A 218 -39.20 -18.19 8.45
CA ARG A 218 -38.95 -16.96 9.23
C ARG A 218 -37.59 -16.99 9.95
N GLN A 219 -37.22 -18.14 10.51
CA GLN A 219 -35.92 -18.32 11.15
C GLN A 219 -34.78 -18.18 10.13
N ALA A 220 -34.92 -18.79 8.94
CA ALA A 220 -33.94 -18.71 7.87
C ALA A 220 -33.81 -17.29 7.31
N VAL A 221 -34.92 -16.52 7.19
CA VAL A 221 -34.90 -15.10 6.82
C VAL A 221 -34.12 -14.29 7.85
N GLY A 222 -34.45 -14.40 9.12
CA GLY A 222 -33.75 -13.68 10.20
C GLY A 222 -32.26 -14.04 10.28
N HIS A 223 -31.90 -15.27 9.89
CA HIS A 223 -30.51 -15.69 9.79
C HIS A 223 -29.79 -14.98 8.63
N ALA A 224 -30.43 -14.90 7.44
CA ALA A 224 -29.88 -14.21 6.29
C ALA A 224 -29.76 -12.68 6.52
N GLU A 225 -30.75 -12.07 7.17
CA GLU A 225 -30.72 -10.64 7.51
C GLU A 225 -29.54 -10.29 8.42
N ARG A 226 -29.32 -11.07 9.48
CA ARG A 226 -28.15 -10.90 10.37
C ARG A 226 -26.83 -11.03 9.63
N LEU A 227 -26.73 -11.99 8.70
CA LEU A 227 -25.52 -12.19 7.91
C LEU A 227 -25.25 -10.97 7.01
N ILE A 228 -26.27 -10.50 6.28
CA ILE A 228 -26.17 -9.33 5.39
C ILE A 228 -25.74 -8.09 6.18
N GLU A 229 -26.31 -7.87 7.34
CA GLU A 229 -26.00 -6.71 8.18
C GLU A 229 -24.53 -6.74 8.66
N VAL A 230 -24.04 -7.90 9.10
CA VAL A 230 -22.63 -8.08 9.46
C VAL A 230 -21.70 -7.84 8.27
N LEU A 231 -22.08 -8.37 7.08
CA LEU A 231 -21.30 -8.16 5.85
C LEU A 231 -21.25 -6.69 5.45
N LEU A 232 -22.34 -5.94 5.64
CA LEU A 232 -22.37 -4.50 5.36
C LEU A 232 -21.48 -3.68 6.30
N VAL A 233 -21.43 -4.03 7.59
CA VAL A 233 -20.53 -3.37 8.54
C VAL A 233 -19.06 -3.67 8.19
N LEU A 234 -18.75 -4.93 7.89
CA LEU A 234 -17.40 -5.33 7.47
C LEU A 234 -16.97 -4.68 6.13
N ALA A 235 -17.92 -4.45 5.21
CA ALA A 235 -17.63 -3.84 3.91
C ALA A 235 -17.45 -2.32 3.98
N ARG A 236 -18.04 -1.63 4.96
CA ARG A 236 -17.89 -0.18 5.15
C ARG A 236 -16.49 0.23 5.61
N GLY A 237 -15.71 -0.68 6.21
CA GLY A 237 -14.30 -0.50 6.56
C GLY A 237 -13.99 0.88 7.16
N ASP A 238 -12.83 1.44 6.81
CA ASP A 238 -12.29 2.71 7.33
C ASP A 238 -13.06 4.00 6.91
N GLN A 239 -14.20 3.89 6.24
CA GLN A 239 -14.98 5.06 5.79
C GLN A 239 -15.92 5.63 6.87
N ALA A 240 -15.81 5.22 8.11
CA ALA A 240 -16.59 5.79 9.19
C ALA A 240 -16.24 7.27 9.39
N GLN A 241 -17.15 8.12 8.93
CA GLN A 241 -17.18 9.53 9.28
C GLN A 241 -17.15 9.67 10.80
N ALA A 242 -16.49 10.73 11.28
CA ALA A 242 -16.27 10.99 12.69
C ALA A 242 -17.56 10.78 13.52
N LEU A 243 -17.69 9.62 14.11
CA LEU A 243 -18.72 9.27 15.06
C LEU A 243 -18.40 10.04 16.34
N THR A 244 -19.27 10.96 16.74
CA THR A 244 -18.95 11.97 17.75
C THR A 244 -19.89 11.98 18.94
N ASP A 245 -20.90 11.11 18.95
CA ASP A 245 -21.84 11.09 20.06
C ASP A 245 -21.18 10.53 21.33
N PRO A 246 -21.21 11.28 22.43
CA PRO A 246 -20.68 10.81 23.70
C PRO A 246 -21.60 9.72 24.29
N LEU A 247 -21.01 8.59 24.62
CA LEU A 247 -21.71 7.41 25.16
C LEU A 247 -20.92 6.87 26.35
N ASP A 248 -21.61 6.11 27.21
CA ASP A 248 -20.96 5.34 28.28
C ASP A 248 -21.04 3.85 27.94
N LEU A 249 -19.88 3.19 27.83
CA LEU A 249 -19.83 1.74 27.61
C LEU A 249 -20.46 0.94 28.76
N ALA A 250 -20.52 1.48 29.97
CA ALA A 250 -21.21 0.85 31.08
C ALA A 250 -22.72 0.75 30.79
N ALA A 251 -23.34 1.84 30.35
CA ALA A 251 -24.76 1.85 30.00
C ALA A 251 -25.04 0.92 28.80
N VAL A 252 -24.19 0.94 27.76
CA VAL A 252 -24.32 0.05 26.59
C VAL A 252 -24.20 -1.43 27.01
N ALA A 253 -23.30 -1.74 27.95
CA ALA A 253 -23.14 -3.11 28.45
C ALA A 253 -24.32 -3.54 29.33
N GLU A 254 -24.89 -2.63 30.13
CA GLU A 254 -26.08 -2.88 30.94
C GLU A 254 -27.30 -3.18 30.06
N ASP A 255 -27.56 -2.34 29.07
CA ASP A 255 -28.65 -2.54 28.11
C ASP A 255 -28.51 -3.87 27.32
N ALA A 256 -27.28 -4.21 26.92
CA ALA A 256 -27.02 -5.46 26.19
C ALA A 256 -27.19 -6.71 27.09
N LEU A 257 -27.09 -6.58 28.39
CA LEU A 257 -27.29 -7.66 29.36
C LEU A 257 -28.74 -7.75 29.86
N GLU A 258 -29.52 -6.68 29.69
CA GLU A 258 -30.91 -6.64 30.17
C GLU A 258 -31.77 -7.74 29.53
N GLY A 259 -32.47 -8.50 30.35
CA GLY A 259 -33.35 -9.58 29.90
C GLY A 259 -32.62 -10.87 29.43
N ARG A 260 -31.29 -10.91 29.50
CA ARG A 260 -30.51 -12.10 29.17
C ARG A 260 -30.30 -12.99 30.40
N ALA A 261 -30.90 -14.14 30.37
CA ALA A 261 -30.63 -15.21 31.34
C ALA A 261 -30.21 -16.44 30.51
N ALA A 262 -28.89 -16.71 30.40
CA ALA A 262 -28.44 -17.93 29.77
C ALA A 262 -28.68 -19.10 30.72
N ASP A 263 -29.47 -20.08 30.34
CA ASP A 263 -29.77 -21.28 31.13
C ASP A 263 -28.44 -22.00 31.51
N GLY A 264 -28.17 -22.04 32.82
CA GLY A 264 -27.02 -22.76 33.38
C GLY A 264 -25.68 -22.04 33.28
N VAL A 265 -25.63 -20.74 32.94
CA VAL A 265 -24.41 -19.90 32.96
C VAL A 265 -24.59 -18.77 33.96
N THR A 266 -23.58 -18.54 34.79
CA THR A 266 -23.59 -17.42 35.76
C THR A 266 -22.91 -16.20 35.16
N THR A 267 -23.66 -15.08 35.02
CA THR A 267 -23.09 -13.81 34.54
C THR A 267 -22.78 -12.92 35.77
N THR A 268 -21.58 -12.35 35.78
CA THR A 268 -21.13 -11.37 36.79
C THR A 268 -20.74 -10.07 36.07
N THR A 269 -21.13 -8.92 36.66
CA THR A 269 -20.88 -7.61 36.09
C THR A 269 -20.12 -6.72 37.04
N ALA A 270 -19.21 -5.88 36.51
CA ALA A 270 -18.51 -4.81 37.19
C ALA A 270 -18.43 -3.62 36.24
N LEU A 271 -19.49 -2.83 36.16
CA LEU A 271 -19.68 -1.81 35.15
C LEU A 271 -19.37 -0.42 35.78
N ASP A 272 -18.10 -0.02 35.65
CA ASP A 272 -17.65 1.32 35.99
C ASP A 272 -17.79 2.22 34.75
N GLU A 273 -17.95 3.54 34.99
CA GLU A 273 -18.07 4.56 33.93
C GLU A 273 -16.88 4.50 32.96
N ALA A 274 -17.19 4.38 31.68
CA ALA A 274 -16.20 4.24 30.59
C ALA A 274 -16.66 5.05 29.35
N PRO A 275 -16.46 6.40 29.35
CA PRO A 275 -16.95 7.27 28.29
C PRO A 275 -16.22 7.02 26.97
N VAL A 276 -17.00 6.89 25.87
CA VAL A 276 -16.51 6.69 24.52
C VAL A 276 -17.27 7.62 23.56
N ALA A 277 -16.65 8.04 22.47
CA ALA A 277 -17.31 8.74 21.39
C ALA A 277 -17.53 7.79 20.22
N GLY A 278 -18.78 7.62 19.79
CA GLY A 278 -19.07 6.65 18.74
C GLY A 278 -20.54 6.57 18.34
N ASP A 279 -20.81 5.57 17.49
CA ASP A 279 -22.16 5.17 17.11
C ASP A 279 -22.72 4.17 18.13
N GLY A 280 -23.78 4.56 18.84
CA GLY A 280 -24.41 3.74 19.89
C GLY A 280 -24.89 2.39 19.36
N VAL A 281 -25.48 2.35 18.16
CA VAL A 281 -25.97 1.12 17.56
C VAL A 281 -24.82 0.14 17.24
N LEU A 282 -23.70 0.65 16.77
CA LEU A 282 -22.53 -0.19 16.50
C LEU A 282 -21.89 -0.67 17.80
N LEU A 283 -21.77 0.18 18.83
CA LEU A 283 -21.20 -0.20 20.12
C LEU A 283 -22.10 -1.20 20.86
N GLU A 284 -23.41 -1.02 20.85
CA GLU A 284 -24.37 -2.01 21.37
C GLU A 284 -24.21 -3.36 20.67
N ARG A 285 -24.06 -3.33 19.36
CA ARG A 285 -23.84 -4.53 18.56
C ARG A 285 -22.51 -5.21 18.88
N LEU A 286 -21.45 -4.45 19.11
CA LEU A 286 -20.15 -4.98 19.54
C LEU A 286 -20.30 -5.73 20.87
N VAL A 287 -20.95 -5.11 21.85
CA VAL A 287 -21.16 -5.72 23.17
C VAL A 287 -22.05 -6.97 23.06
N ALA A 288 -23.17 -6.87 22.34
CA ALA A 288 -24.06 -8.01 22.10
C ALA A 288 -23.32 -9.20 21.45
N ASN A 289 -22.47 -8.97 20.47
CA ASN A 289 -21.68 -10.04 19.84
C ASN A 289 -20.67 -10.69 20.79
N LEU A 290 -20.05 -9.94 21.70
CA LEU A 290 -19.18 -10.49 22.72
C LEU A 290 -19.95 -11.39 23.70
N ILE A 291 -21.12 -10.91 24.16
CA ILE A 291 -21.97 -11.65 25.09
C ILE A 291 -22.52 -12.91 24.39
N ASP A 292 -23.07 -12.79 23.19
CA ASP A 292 -23.56 -13.93 22.40
C ASP A 292 -22.47 -14.98 22.20
N ASN A 293 -21.23 -14.55 21.94
CA ASN A 293 -20.10 -15.45 21.80
C ASN A 293 -19.77 -16.14 23.13
N ALA A 294 -19.77 -15.40 24.23
CA ALA A 294 -19.48 -15.90 25.58
C ALA A 294 -20.54 -16.89 26.05
N GLU A 295 -21.82 -16.66 25.74
CA GLU A 295 -22.93 -17.58 26.03
C GLU A 295 -22.85 -18.86 25.19
N ARG A 296 -22.72 -18.70 23.88
CA ARG A 296 -22.74 -19.79 22.89
C ARG A 296 -21.63 -20.81 23.09
N TYR A 297 -20.42 -20.33 23.38
CA TYR A 297 -19.24 -21.18 23.55
C TYR A 297 -18.89 -21.45 25.00
N ASN A 298 -19.90 -21.28 25.93
CA ASN A 298 -19.72 -21.63 27.32
C ASN A 298 -19.87 -23.14 27.55
N ILE A 299 -19.48 -23.55 28.74
CA ILE A 299 -19.74 -24.90 29.26
C ILE A 299 -20.92 -24.87 30.24
N ALA A 300 -21.58 -26.02 30.43
CA ALA A 300 -22.64 -26.13 31.43
C ALA A 300 -22.11 -25.80 32.83
N GLY A 301 -22.83 -24.92 33.57
CA GLY A 301 -22.37 -24.38 34.85
C GLY A 301 -21.21 -23.39 34.76
N GLY A 302 -20.92 -22.88 33.57
CA GLY A 302 -19.85 -21.93 33.33
C GLY A 302 -20.18 -20.51 33.79
N ARG A 303 -19.25 -19.60 33.53
CA ARG A 303 -19.32 -18.18 33.95
C ARG A 303 -18.98 -17.24 32.83
N ILE A 304 -19.61 -16.06 32.86
CA ILE A 304 -19.29 -14.89 32.03
C ILE A 304 -19.02 -13.75 32.99
N ALA A 305 -17.93 -13.03 32.82
CA ALA A 305 -17.64 -11.79 33.54
C ALA A 305 -17.56 -10.65 32.53
N VAL A 306 -18.39 -9.62 32.72
CA VAL A 306 -18.39 -8.40 31.90
C VAL A 306 -17.97 -7.24 32.77
N SER A 307 -16.97 -6.50 32.35
CA SER A 307 -16.52 -5.31 33.10
C SER A 307 -16.19 -4.16 32.16
N THR A 308 -16.51 -2.96 32.63
CA THR A 308 -16.10 -1.70 32.02
C THR A 308 -15.28 -0.90 32.99
N ALA A 309 -14.31 -0.14 32.52
CA ALA A 309 -13.50 0.75 33.37
C ALA A 309 -12.79 1.79 32.53
N THR A 310 -12.41 2.90 33.13
CA THR A 310 -11.46 3.84 32.55
C THR A 310 -10.06 3.56 33.11
N ARG A 311 -9.07 3.20 32.27
CA ARG A 311 -7.70 2.90 32.65
C ARG A 311 -6.72 3.61 31.74
N ASP A 312 -5.72 4.27 32.30
CA ASP A 312 -4.63 4.94 31.54
C ASP A 312 -5.14 5.90 30.45
N GLY A 313 -6.28 6.56 30.68
CA GLY A 313 -6.88 7.46 29.69
C GLY A 313 -7.61 6.76 28.56
N ALA A 314 -7.87 5.47 28.64
CA ALA A 314 -8.68 4.70 27.71
C ALA A 314 -9.93 4.13 28.40
N SER A 315 -11.04 4.06 27.65
CA SER A 315 -12.24 3.34 28.08
C SER A 315 -12.13 1.89 27.68
N VAL A 316 -12.26 0.98 28.64
CA VAL A 316 -12.01 -0.45 28.47
C VAL A 316 -13.28 -1.24 28.71
N LEU A 317 -13.61 -2.13 27.78
CA LEU A 317 -14.58 -3.19 27.93
C LEU A 317 -13.86 -4.52 27.97
N ARG A 318 -14.12 -5.36 28.98
CA ARG A 318 -13.56 -6.70 29.08
C ARG A 318 -14.64 -7.72 29.29
N VAL A 319 -14.62 -8.78 28.49
CA VAL A 319 -15.51 -9.92 28.58
C VAL A 319 -14.67 -11.19 28.73
N VAL A 320 -14.90 -11.92 29.80
CA VAL A 320 -14.23 -13.20 30.08
C VAL A 320 -15.26 -14.28 30.20
N ASN A 321 -15.08 -15.39 29.50
CA ASN A 321 -15.96 -16.54 29.61
C ASN A 321 -15.17 -17.83 29.86
N THR A 322 -15.80 -18.75 30.58
CA THR A 322 -15.39 -20.17 30.59
C THR A 322 -15.82 -20.82 29.27
N GLY A 323 -15.13 -21.87 28.86
CA GLY A 323 -15.43 -22.54 27.60
C GLY A 323 -14.46 -23.65 27.27
N PRO A 324 -14.49 -24.17 26.04
CA PRO A 324 -13.48 -25.09 25.53
C PRO A 324 -12.08 -24.49 25.56
N VAL A 325 -11.06 -25.34 25.62
CA VAL A 325 -9.66 -24.89 25.54
C VAL A 325 -9.38 -24.35 24.13
N VAL A 326 -8.93 -23.10 24.06
CA VAL A 326 -8.55 -22.44 22.81
C VAL A 326 -7.03 -22.49 22.67
N PRO A 327 -6.47 -23.06 21.59
CA PRO A 327 -5.04 -23.02 21.32
C PRO A 327 -4.58 -21.55 21.18
N PRO A 328 -3.48 -21.13 21.84
CA PRO A 328 -3.02 -19.73 21.79
C PRO A 328 -2.78 -19.22 20.35
N GLU A 329 -2.29 -20.10 19.48
CA GLU A 329 -2.03 -19.80 18.05
C GLU A 329 -3.31 -19.57 17.24
N MET A 330 -4.46 -19.96 17.76
CA MET A 330 -5.76 -19.76 17.10
C MET A 330 -6.45 -18.47 17.52
N VAL A 331 -6.08 -17.86 18.66
CA VAL A 331 -6.78 -16.70 19.22
C VAL A 331 -6.89 -15.55 18.23
N ASP A 332 -5.76 -15.13 17.61
CA ASP A 332 -5.77 -14.06 16.62
C ASP A 332 -6.58 -14.41 15.38
N ARG A 333 -6.62 -15.68 15.02
CA ARG A 333 -7.36 -16.16 13.85
C ARG A 333 -8.87 -16.13 14.06
N LEU A 334 -9.35 -16.20 15.29
CA LEU A 334 -10.79 -16.12 15.60
C LEU A 334 -11.40 -14.76 15.24
N PHE A 335 -10.59 -13.71 15.08
CA PHE A 335 -11.02 -12.40 14.62
C PHE A 335 -11.05 -12.26 13.09
N LEU A 336 -10.59 -13.28 12.36
CA LEU A 336 -10.74 -13.31 10.90
C LEU A 336 -12.16 -13.76 10.53
N PRO A 337 -12.78 -13.14 9.52
CA PRO A 337 -14.12 -13.53 9.07
C PRO A 337 -14.21 -15.03 8.72
N PHE A 338 -15.32 -15.66 9.11
CA PHE A 338 -15.63 -17.08 8.86
C PHE A 338 -14.68 -18.09 9.53
N THR A 339 -13.90 -17.65 10.53
CA THR A 339 -13.02 -18.55 11.27
C THR A 339 -13.74 -19.17 12.46
N ARG A 340 -13.58 -20.48 12.66
CA ARG A 340 -14.16 -21.28 13.76
C ARG A 340 -13.11 -22.20 14.33
N LEU A 341 -13.24 -22.56 15.62
CA LEU A 341 -12.34 -23.50 16.29
C LEU A 341 -12.55 -24.96 15.83
N ASP A 342 -13.80 -25.32 15.53
CA ASP A 342 -14.14 -26.68 15.14
C ASP A 342 -15.25 -26.68 14.08
N ASP A 343 -15.00 -27.32 12.92
CA ASP A 343 -15.97 -27.47 11.83
C ASP A 343 -17.10 -28.48 12.15
N ARG A 344 -16.93 -29.27 13.22
CA ARG A 344 -17.82 -30.39 13.57
C ARG A 344 -18.97 -30.00 14.50
N THR A 345 -18.85 -28.90 15.21
CA THR A 345 -19.96 -28.39 16.04
C THR A 345 -20.93 -27.59 15.19
N ARG A 346 -22.06 -28.18 14.83
CA ARG A 346 -23.24 -27.54 14.23
C ARG A 346 -23.90 -26.54 15.21
N HIS A 347 -23.16 -25.59 15.74
CA HIS A 347 -23.75 -24.50 16.49
C HIS A 347 -23.98 -23.33 15.52
N ASP A 348 -25.14 -22.73 15.59
CA ASP A 348 -25.63 -21.64 14.71
C ASP A 348 -24.79 -20.37 14.71
N GLY A 349 -23.57 -20.38 14.15
CA GLY A 349 -22.74 -19.20 14.08
C GLY A 349 -21.86 -19.18 12.83
N PHE A 350 -21.84 -18.03 12.12
CA PHE A 350 -21.09 -17.82 10.88
C PHE A 350 -19.57 -17.64 11.04
N GLY A 351 -19.05 -17.61 12.28
CA GLY A 351 -17.67 -17.21 12.51
C GLY A 351 -17.41 -15.74 12.17
N LEU A 352 -18.44 -14.88 12.26
CA LEU A 352 -18.37 -13.45 11.95
C LEU A 352 -18.45 -12.55 13.17
N GLY A 353 -18.90 -13.04 14.34
CA GLY A 353 -19.13 -12.22 15.52
C GLY A 353 -17.88 -11.51 16.02
N LEU A 354 -16.76 -12.23 16.19
CA LEU A 354 -15.50 -11.62 16.63
C LEU A 354 -14.84 -10.76 15.54
N ALA A 355 -15.02 -11.10 14.26
CA ALA A 355 -14.58 -10.24 13.15
C ALA A 355 -15.33 -8.91 13.15
N LEU A 356 -16.64 -8.93 13.42
CA LEU A 356 -17.46 -7.74 13.57
C LEU A 356 -17.01 -6.89 14.77
N VAL A 357 -16.74 -7.52 15.91
CA VAL A 357 -16.18 -6.85 17.10
C VAL A 357 -14.89 -6.11 16.75
N SER A 358 -13.96 -6.77 16.07
CA SER A 358 -12.70 -6.17 15.63
C SER A 358 -12.91 -4.99 14.68
N SER A 359 -13.82 -5.14 13.72
CA SER A 359 -14.15 -4.08 12.75
C SER A 359 -14.77 -2.86 13.44
N ILE A 360 -15.75 -3.07 14.31
CA ILE A 360 -16.40 -1.96 15.03
C ILE A 360 -15.39 -1.27 15.97
N ALA A 361 -14.55 -2.02 16.67
CA ALA A 361 -13.50 -1.44 17.52
C ALA A 361 -12.55 -0.57 16.69
N THR A 362 -12.09 -1.06 15.54
CA THR A 362 -11.20 -0.31 14.63
C THR A 362 -11.84 0.98 14.12
N VAL A 363 -13.12 0.93 13.71
CA VAL A 363 -13.90 2.10 13.26
C VAL A 363 -13.93 3.20 14.34
N HIS A 364 -14.00 2.80 15.63
CA HIS A 364 -13.98 3.71 16.77
C HIS A 364 -12.57 4.07 17.26
N GLY A 365 -11.52 3.68 16.52
CA GLY A 365 -10.12 3.92 16.89
C GLY A 365 -9.65 3.07 18.08
N GLY A 366 -10.41 2.04 18.43
CA GLY A 366 -10.09 1.11 19.52
C GLY A 366 -9.16 -0.02 19.08
N THR A 367 -8.68 -0.75 20.09
CA THR A 367 -7.85 -1.95 19.90
C THR A 367 -8.48 -3.13 20.62
N VAL A 368 -8.39 -4.31 20.01
CA VAL A 368 -8.86 -5.57 20.58
C VAL A 368 -7.67 -6.40 20.99
N HIS A 369 -7.67 -6.87 22.21
CA HIS A 369 -6.70 -7.84 22.73
C HIS A 369 -7.45 -9.06 23.27
N ALA A 370 -7.04 -10.24 22.88
CA ALA A 370 -7.65 -11.47 23.36
C ALA A 370 -6.59 -12.47 23.81
N THR A 371 -6.92 -13.23 24.84
CA THR A 371 -6.08 -14.34 25.31
C THR A 371 -6.94 -15.55 25.62
N ALA A 372 -6.36 -16.75 25.41
CA ALA A 372 -6.99 -17.97 25.84
C ALA A 372 -6.95 -18.07 27.38
N ALA A 373 -8.09 -18.31 28.01
CA ALA A 373 -8.14 -18.50 29.44
C ALA A 373 -7.51 -19.86 29.84
N PRO A 374 -6.66 -19.93 30.88
CA PRO A 374 -5.97 -21.19 31.25
C PRO A 374 -6.90 -22.36 31.57
N ALA A 375 -8.10 -22.07 32.06
CA ALA A 375 -9.13 -23.07 32.37
C ALA A 375 -10.08 -23.34 31.18
N GLY A 376 -9.79 -22.81 30.00
CA GLY A 376 -10.66 -22.81 28.83
C GLY A 376 -11.53 -21.56 28.73
N GLY A 377 -11.93 -21.23 27.49
CA GLY A 377 -12.63 -19.99 27.16
C GLY A 377 -11.70 -18.87 26.69
N LEU A 378 -12.22 -17.66 26.61
CA LEU A 378 -11.52 -16.46 26.13
C LEU A 378 -11.60 -15.32 27.15
N ASP A 379 -10.57 -14.51 27.18
CA ASP A 379 -10.50 -13.21 27.85
C ASP A 379 -10.28 -12.15 26.77
N ILE A 380 -11.30 -11.37 26.46
CA ILE A 380 -11.30 -10.37 25.39
C ILE A 380 -11.39 -8.98 26.04
N THR A 381 -10.44 -8.14 25.74
CA THR A 381 -10.36 -6.75 26.20
C THR A 381 -10.36 -5.81 24.98
N ILE A 382 -11.25 -4.83 25.00
CA ILE A 382 -11.32 -3.78 23.98
C ILE A 382 -11.02 -2.45 24.67
N SER A 383 -10.09 -1.69 24.08
CA SER A 383 -9.69 -0.40 24.60
C SER A 383 -9.97 0.68 23.58
N PHE A 384 -10.72 1.71 23.97
CA PHE A 384 -11.04 2.87 23.14
C PHE A 384 -10.28 4.08 23.65
N PRO A 385 -9.60 4.86 22.77
CA PRO A 385 -8.90 6.06 23.20
C PRO A 385 -9.90 7.10 23.71
N ARG A 386 -9.63 7.71 24.86
CA ARG A 386 -10.42 8.84 25.36
C ARG A 386 -10.17 10.04 24.45
N ARG A 387 -11.19 10.52 23.75
CA ARG A 387 -11.12 11.82 23.07
C ARG A 387 -11.31 12.92 24.11
N GLU A 388 -10.32 13.76 24.30
CA GLU A 388 -10.23 14.84 25.29
C GLU A 388 -11.36 15.90 25.18
N ASN A 389 -12.21 15.82 24.13
CA ASN A 389 -13.31 16.73 23.86
C ASN A 389 -14.73 16.13 24.11
N ALA A 390 -14.84 14.98 24.74
CA ALA A 390 -16.14 14.53 25.22
C ALA A 390 -16.53 15.43 26.41
N ARG A 391 -17.42 16.40 26.17
CA ARG A 391 -18.08 17.13 27.25
C ARG A 391 -18.62 16.12 28.25
N PRO A 392 -18.47 16.37 29.57
CA PRO A 392 -19.16 15.54 30.58
C PRO A 392 -20.64 15.44 30.20
N LEU A 393 -21.18 14.23 30.17
CA LEU A 393 -22.60 14.01 30.00
C LEU A 393 -23.31 14.87 31.03
N ASP A 394 -24.15 15.82 30.57
CA ASP A 394 -25.08 16.48 31.47
C ASP A 394 -25.89 15.39 32.18
N PRO A 395 -26.15 15.53 33.50
CA PRO A 395 -26.92 14.54 34.22
C PRO A 395 -28.24 14.27 33.47
N PRO A 396 -28.70 13.01 33.40
CA PRO A 396 -29.86 12.64 32.62
C PRO A 396 -31.02 13.56 33.00
N LEU A 397 -31.63 14.16 31.98
CA LEU A 397 -32.86 14.94 32.16
C LEU A 397 -33.83 14.09 32.97
N PRO A 398 -34.48 14.65 33.98
CA PRO A 398 -35.44 13.90 34.81
C PRO A 398 -36.43 13.24 33.85
N SER A 399 -36.61 11.93 33.99
CA SER A 399 -37.51 11.12 33.21
C SER A 399 -38.85 11.83 33.11
N VAL A 400 -39.18 12.32 31.92
CA VAL A 400 -40.53 12.76 31.60
C VAL A 400 -41.40 11.51 31.76
N GLU A 401 -42.18 11.50 32.84
CA GLU A 401 -43.23 10.49 33.02
C GLU A 401 -43.93 10.32 31.71
N ARG A 402 -43.79 9.15 31.08
CA ARG A 402 -44.54 8.77 29.91
C ARG A 402 -46.00 8.78 30.33
N GLU A 403 -46.69 9.90 30.11
CA GLU A 403 -48.11 9.96 30.17
C GLU A 403 -48.63 8.78 29.33
N SER A 404 -49.28 7.85 30.00
CA SER A 404 -49.85 6.67 29.37
C SER A 404 -50.84 7.12 28.30
N VAL A 405 -50.41 7.13 27.05
CA VAL A 405 -51.30 7.37 25.92
C VAL A 405 -52.36 6.26 25.99
N ASP A 406 -53.55 6.63 26.39
CA ASP A 406 -54.68 5.75 26.56
C ASP A 406 -54.97 5.02 25.21
N ALA A 407 -54.57 3.74 25.15
CA ALA A 407 -54.77 2.88 24.01
C ALA A 407 -56.23 2.74 23.61
N ALA A 408 -57.16 3.08 24.51
CA ALA A 408 -58.57 3.13 24.25
C ALA A 408 -58.96 4.34 23.38
N ALA A 409 -58.31 5.49 23.58
CA ALA A 409 -58.55 6.69 22.78
C ALA A 409 -58.05 6.55 21.35
N LEU A 410 -56.94 5.83 21.13
CA LEU A 410 -56.38 5.57 19.81
C LEU A 410 -57.26 4.57 19.01
N ARG A 411 -57.78 3.53 19.66
CA ARG A 411 -58.72 2.57 19.04
C ARG A 411 -60.05 3.22 18.66
N ALA A 412 -60.58 4.16 19.48
CA ALA A 412 -61.78 4.90 19.17
C ALA A 412 -61.63 5.89 17.98
N ARG A 413 -60.42 6.39 17.75
CA ARG A 413 -60.12 7.24 16.58
C ARG A 413 -60.02 6.43 15.29
N VAL A 414 -59.36 5.27 15.31
CA VAL A 414 -59.26 4.37 14.16
C VAL A 414 -60.64 3.83 13.75
N GLN A 415 -61.49 3.49 14.71
CA GLN A 415 -62.83 2.98 14.46
C GLN A 415 -63.81 4.03 13.87
N ARG A 416 -63.61 5.32 14.23
CA ARG A 416 -64.38 6.43 13.61
C ARG A 416 -63.94 6.76 12.18
N ALA A 417 -62.65 6.53 11.84
CA ALA A 417 -62.15 6.71 10.48
C ALA A 417 -62.60 5.59 9.52
N ALA A 418 -62.91 4.40 10.05
CA ALA A 418 -63.37 3.26 9.26
C ALA A 418 -64.88 3.27 8.95
N VAL A 419 -65.69 4.08 9.66
CA VAL A 419 -67.16 4.15 9.48
C VAL A 419 -67.58 5.38 8.67
N GLY A 420 -66.67 6.32 8.36
CA GLY A 420 -66.95 7.58 7.64
C GLY A 420 -66.78 7.52 6.11
N GLY A 421 -66.58 6.35 5.50
CA GLY A 421 -66.22 6.19 4.10
C GLY A 421 -67.33 5.69 3.13
N ASP A 422 -68.59 5.73 3.51
CA ASP A 422 -69.68 5.40 2.57
C ASP A 422 -70.63 6.59 2.42
N GLY A 423 -70.60 7.25 1.28
CA GLY A 423 -71.64 8.21 0.87
C GLY A 423 -71.08 9.41 0.10
N GLN A 424 -70.91 9.25 -1.18
CA GLN A 424 -71.34 10.16 -2.26
C GLN A 424 -70.66 9.79 -3.58
N GLY A 425 -71.29 8.91 -4.29
CA GLY A 425 -71.14 8.81 -5.74
C GLY A 425 -72.51 9.14 -6.33
N GLN A 426 -72.60 10.24 -7.09
CA GLN A 426 -73.39 10.39 -8.28
C GLN A 426 -73.32 11.84 -8.79
N ASP A 427 -73.26 11.93 -10.09
CA ASP A 427 -73.51 13.06 -11.00
C ASP A 427 -72.31 14.03 -11.26
N VAL A 428 -71.62 13.88 -12.36
CA VAL A 428 -71.67 14.42 -13.73
C VAL A 428 -70.44 13.88 -14.49
#